data_615f510412ef1ca7c4516be9af22a894
#
_entry.id   615f510412ef1ca7c4516be9af22a894
#
_cell.length_a   1.000
_cell.length_b   1.000
_cell.length_c   1.000
_cell.angle_alpha   90.00
_cell.angle_beta   90.00
_cell.angle_gamma   90.00
#
_symmetry.space_group_name_H-M   'P 1'
#
loop_
_entity.id
_entity.type
_entity.pdbx_description
1 polymer ?
#
loop_
_entity_poly.entity_id
_entity_poly.type
_entity_poly.pdbx_seq_one_letter_code
_entity_poly.pdbx_strand_id
1 'polypeptide(L)'
;MTNIMDLNPEEIPSMLTKGVLKLSVIGCGVMGLPLACLYADKGVEVYGVDSNVKLIDNLKRGVISNPEPELQTLLQKVLRAGKFHPTTDVKSAISDSDVIMIVVSASVNQFGVPDYSSLRKVAEDLGAYMKKGSLIIQSSTTGPGVSEEVVKRIIETLSNLKAEQDFGFAYSPLRGAEGSLLRDLVSYPRVVGAVGPKSLAASEAVLKIVVEGGIVRVRDVKTAEAVKLFENFYRFAALAISHELAILCERIGVDYLEVLKAATTQPFCHLLKPSIGIGGHLPKDVQLLQNSAESVNFNLRMLKMALKVNEALIKHDYALVMKALRRLGKPLRRSRILILGLSFKPNVKNAKNSYSIKLANELMKKGADVIVYDPYFTSEDIKSMGFKTSLSLKRTLRDVDCVVVATPHDAFKNMGLNSFKRIDGKPIAIVDFGRIFNREEAEKANIIYVGIGVDSVD
;
A
#
# COMPACT_ATOMS: atom_id res chain seq x y z
N MET A 1 36.14 4.24 -16.33
CA MET A 1 34.78 4.04 -15.76
C MET A 1 34.03 5.32 -16.01
N THR A 2 32.83 5.23 -16.57
CA THR A 2 31.98 6.40 -16.82
C THR A 2 31.42 6.91 -15.50
N ASN A 3 31.68 8.18 -15.16
CA ASN A 3 31.13 8.77 -13.94
C ASN A 3 29.82 9.48 -14.31
N ILE A 4 28.66 8.94 -13.87
CA ILE A 4 27.35 9.52 -14.21
C ILE A 4 27.19 10.96 -13.71
N MET A 5 27.94 11.33 -12.66
CA MET A 5 27.92 12.67 -12.07
C MET A 5 28.58 13.73 -12.94
N ASP A 6 29.40 13.34 -13.90
CA ASP A 6 30.14 14.26 -14.80
C ASP A 6 29.56 14.23 -16.23
N LEU A 7 28.53 13.42 -16.49
CA LEU A 7 27.83 13.37 -17.77
C LEU A 7 26.89 14.57 -17.94
N ASN A 8 26.68 14.96 -19.20
CA ASN A 8 25.56 15.84 -19.52
C ASN A 8 24.24 15.12 -19.17
N PRO A 9 23.37 15.70 -18.31
CA PRO A 9 22.12 15.10 -17.94
C PRO A 9 21.21 14.68 -19.11
N GLU A 10 21.31 15.39 -20.27
CA GLU A 10 20.53 15.04 -21.46
C GLU A 10 20.98 13.73 -22.14
N GLU A 11 22.21 13.29 -21.90
CA GLU A 11 22.78 12.07 -22.48
C GLU A 11 22.46 10.83 -21.63
N ILE A 12 22.24 10.98 -20.32
CA ILE A 12 22.02 9.89 -19.36
C ILE A 12 20.88 8.95 -19.81
N PRO A 13 19.69 9.44 -20.23
CA PRO A 13 18.60 8.57 -20.68
C PRO A 13 19.00 7.70 -21.89
N SER A 14 19.70 8.29 -22.87
CA SER A 14 20.17 7.55 -24.05
C SER A 14 21.21 6.49 -23.69
N MET A 15 22.13 6.78 -22.78
CA MET A 15 23.16 5.83 -22.34
C MET A 15 22.55 4.67 -21.56
N LEU A 16 21.54 4.92 -20.71
CA LEU A 16 20.83 3.87 -19.99
C LEU A 16 20.01 2.98 -20.94
N THR A 17 19.26 3.55 -21.86
CA THR A 17 18.42 2.78 -22.79
C THR A 17 19.24 1.98 -23.81
N LYS A 18 20.45 2.40 -24.14
CA LYS A 18 21.40 1.68 -24.99
C LYS A 18 22.23 0.61 -24.21
N GLY A 19 22.07 0.53 -22.87
CA GLY A 19 22.81 -0.44 -22.05
C GLY A 19 24.26 -0.06 -21.78
N VAL A 20 24.69 1.17 -22.06
CA VAL A 20 26.02 1.70 -21.71
C VAL A 20 26.13 1.90 -20.21
N LEU A 21 25.06 2.44 -19.61
CA LEU A 21 24.87 2.52 -18.17
C LEU A 21 23.83 1.47 -17.73
N LYS A 22 24.01 0.94 -16.52
CA LYS A 22 23.15 -0.09 -15.94
C LYS A 22 22.48 0.40 -14.68
N LEU A 23 21.30 -0.16 -14.39
CA LEU A 23 20.48 0.23 -13.25
C LEU A 23 20.18 -0.99 -12.37
N SER A 24 20.32 -0.83 -11.04
CA SER A 24 19.82 -1.80 -10.06
C SER A 24 18.63 -1.23 -9.30
N VAL A 25 17.63 -2.09 -9.08
CA VAL A 25 16.53 -1.84 -8.14
C VAL A 25 16.67 -2.82 -6.99
N ILE A 26 17.00 -2.31 -5.80
CA ILE A 26 17.17 -3.11 -4.57
C ILE A 26 15.85 -3.12 -3.80
N GLY A 27 15.24 -4.30 -3.72
CA GLY A 27 13.90 -4.55 -3.20
C GLY A 27 12.89 -4.73 -4.34
N CYS A 28 12.61 -6.00 -4.72
CA CYS A 28 11.67 -6.38 -5.78
C CYS A 28 10.27 -6.72 -5.24
N GLY A 29 9.85 -6.04 -4.17
CA GLY A 29 8.51 -6.15 -3.61
C GLY A 29 7.45 -5.42 -4.43
N VAL A 30 6.32 -5.09 -3.77
CA VAL A 30 5.13 -4.48 -4.39
C VAL A 30 5.44 -3.23 -5.22
N MET A 31 6.35 -2.36 -4.77
CA MET A 31 6.71 -1.12 -5.46
C MET A 31 7.93 -1.27 -6.38
N GLY A 32 8.92 -2.06 -5.96
CA GLY A 32 10.18 -2.15 -6.69
C GLY A 32 10.09 -2.96 -7.97
N LEU A 33 9.33 -4.06 -7.99
CA LEU A 33 9.17 -4.86 -9.20
C LEU A 33 8.49 -4.09 -10.34
N PRO A 34 7.34 -3.39 -10.13
CA PRO A 34 6.77 -2.55 -11.17
C PRO A 34 7.73 -1.49 -11.68
N LEU A 35 8.47 -0.82 -10.79
CA LEU A 35 9.45 0.19 -11.15
C LEU A 35 10.58 -0.41 -12.04
N ALA A 36 11.15 -1.55 -11.63
CA ALA A 36 12.18 -2.25 -12.38
C ALA A 36 11.71 -2.66 -13.78
N CYS A 37 10.49 -3.21 -13.87
CA CYS A 37 9.89 -3.59 -15.15
C CYS A 37 9.64 -2.37 -16.07
N LEU A 38 9.22 -1.23 -15.53
CA LEU A 38 9.01 0.00 -16.31
C LEU A 38 10.33 0.52 -16.92
N TYR A 39 11.42 0.53 -16.15
CA TYR A 39 12.73 0.89 -16.71
C TYR A 39 13.20 -0.11 -17.77
N ALA A 40 13.06 -1.41 -17.50
CA ALA A 40 13.42 -2.46 -18.44
C ALA A 40 12.61 -2.38 -19.76
N ASP A 41 11.34 -1.99 -19.68
CA ASP A 41 10.47 -1.79 -20.85
C ASP A 41 10.89 -0.61 -21.74
N LYS A 42 11.53 0.39 -21.14
CA LYS A 42 12.15 1.50 -21.87
C LYS A 42 13.53 1.14 -22.45
N GLY A 43 13.98 -0.13 -22.33
CA GLY A 43 15.24 -0.64 -22.88
C GLY A 43 16.42 -0.59 -21.93
N VAL A 44 16.27 -0.09 -20.73
CA VAL A 44 17.33 -0.07 -19.70
C VAL A 44 17.67 -1.49 -19.25
N GLU A 45 18.96 -1.78 -19.05
CA GLU A 45 19.40 -3.02 -18.44
C GLU A 45 19.29 -2.94 -16.93
N VAL A 46 18.38 -3.75 -16.35
CA VAL A 46 17.97 -3.63 -14.95
C VAL A 46 18.27 -4.90 -14.16
N TYR A 47 19.04 -4.79 -13.09
CA TYR A 47 19.18 -5.82 -12.07
C TYR A 47 18.09 -5.63 -11.00
N GLY A 48 17.20 -6.64 -10.86
CA GLY A 48 16.20 -6.66 -9.79
C GLY A 48 16.72 -7.47 -8.61
N VAL A 49 17.09 -6.80 -7.52
CA VAL A 49 17.74 -7.43 -6.37
C VAL A 49 16.78 -7.61 -5.21
N ASP A 50 16.68 -8.82 -4.67
CA ASP A 50 15.93 -9.09 -3.43
C ASP A 50 16.57 -10.24 -2.65
N SER A 51 16.56 -10.15 -1.33
CA SER A 51 17.09 -11.21 -0.45
C SER A 51 16.18 -12.46 -0.38
N ASN A 52 14.94 -12.35 -0.81
CA ASN A 52 13.98 -13.46 -0.81
C ASN A 52 14.21 -14.36 -2.02
N VAL A 53 14.93 -15.48 -1.80
CA VAL A 53 15.24 -16.47 -2.83
C VAL A 53 13.97 -16.95 -3.57
N LYS A 54 12.90 -17.24 -2.82
CA LYS A 54 11.64 -17.74 -3.40
C LYS A 54 10.97 -16.71 -4.34
N LEU A 55 11.07 -15.43 -3.99
CA LEU A 55 10.60 -14.34 -4.84
C LEU A 55 11.43 -14.29 -6.13
N ILE A 56 12.75 -14.27 -6.01
CA ILE A 56 13.66 -14.20 -7.16
C ILE A 56 13.47 -15.39 -8.09
N ASP A 57 13.33 -16.62 -7.57
CA ASP A 57 13.09 -17.81 -8.38
C ASP A 57 11.75 -17.74 -9.14
N ASN A 58 10.71 -17.17 -8.51
CA ASN A 58 9.44 -16.92 -9.19
C ASN A 58 9.61 -15.87 -10.29
N LEU A 59 10.31 -14.76 -10.03
CA LEU A 59 10.55 -13.70 -11.02
C LEU A 59 11.36 -14.22 -12.22
N LYS A 60 12.39 -15.05 -12.01
CA LYS A 60 13.13 -15.72 -13.09
C LYS A 60 12.24 -16.57 -13.99
N ARG A 61 11.19 -17.17 -13.43
CA ARG A 61 10.19 -17.96 -14.18
C ARG A 61 9.09 -17.08 -14.79
N GLY A 62 9.16 -15.76 -14.61
CA GLY A 62 8.13 -14.82 -15.06
C GLY A 62 6.81 -14.92 -14.31
N VAL A 63 6.85 -15.30 -13.02
CA VAL A 63 5.66 -15.45 -12.16
C VAL A 63 5.68 -14.40 -11.05
N ILE A 64 4.57 -13.68 -10.88
CA ILE A 64 4.35 -12.76 -9.77
C ILE A 64 3.40 -13.37 -8.73
N SER A 65 3.70 -13.16 -7.45
CA SER A 65 2.87 -13.66 -6.35
C SER A 65 1.73 -12.72 -5.97
N ASN A 66 1.85 -11.44 -6.31
CA ASN A 66 0.88 -10.40 -5.98
C ASN A 66 0.28 -9.83 -7.28
N PRO A 67 -1.01 -10.06 -7.56
CA PRO A 67 -1.61 -9.60 -8.80
C PRO A 67 -1.66 -8.05 -8.83
N GLU A 68 -0.96 -7.48 -9.80
CA GLU A 68 -1.06 -6.08 -10.19
C GLU A 68 -1.45 -6.07 -11.66
N PRO A 69 -2.45 -5.27 -12.09
CA PRO A 69 -2.85 -5.24 -13.49
C PRO A 69 -1.67 -5.05 -14.43
N GLU A 70 -1.64 -5.82 -15.50
CA GLU A 70 -0.63 -5.79 -16.58
C GLU A 70 0.82 -6.14 -16.17
N LEU A 71 1.17 -6.16 -14.88
CA LEU A 71 2.54 -6.41 -14.42
C LEU A 71 3.05 -7.80 -14.82
N GLN A 72 2.19 -8.81 -14.78
CA GLN A 72 2.55 -10.18 -15.19
C GLN A 72 3.00 -10.22 -16.66
N THR A 73 2.25 -9.55 -17.53
CA THR A 73 2.56 -9.47 -18.97
C THR A 73 3.82 -8.65 -19.20
N LEU A 74 3.97 -7.53 -18.49
CA LEU A 74 5.15 -6.67 -18.57
C LEU A 74 6.43 -7.41 -18.11
N LEU A 75 6.37 -8.13 -16.97
CA LEU A 75 7.48 -8.94 -16.48
C LEU A 75 7.95 -9.97 -17.54
N GLN A 76 7.01 -10.71 -18.13
CA GLN A 76 7.34 -11.69 -19.17
C GLN A 76 7.94 -11.03 -20.42
N LYS A 77 7.46 -9.86 -20.82
CA LYS A 77 8.01 -9.08 -21.95
C LYS A 77 9.48 -8.71 -21.71
N VAL A 78 9.78 -8.09 -20.55
CA VAL A 78 11.13 -7.60 -20.25
C VAL A 78 12.14 -8.73 -19.99
N LEU A 79 11.69 -9.88 -19.45
CA LEU A 79 12.52 -11.09 -19.32
C LEU A 79 12.89 -11.66 -20.70
N ARG A 80 11.94 -11.78 -21.62
CA ARG A 80 12.19 -12.26 -23.00
C ARG A 80 13.12 -11.33 -23.77
N ALA A 81 13.01 -10.03 -23.52
CA ALA A 81 13.89 -9.01 -24.11
C ALA A 81 15.30 -9.02 -23.51
N GLY A 82 15.56 -9.80 -22.46
CA GLY A 82 16.86 -9.85 -21.77
C GLY A 82 17.21 -8.52 -21.08
N LYS A 83 16.22 -7.72 -20.69
CA LYS A 83 16.41 -6.41 -20.07
C LYS A 83 16.20 -6.39 -18.57
N PHE A 84 15.66 -7.45 -18.00
CA PHE A 84 15.45 -7.59 -16.57
C PHE A 84 16.15 -8.84 -16.03
N HIS A 85 17.00 -8.67 -15.02
CA HIS A 85 17.86 -9.69 -14.44
C HIS A 85 17.56 -9.86 -12.93
N PRO A 86 16.58 -10.71 -12.54
CA PRO A 86 16.29 -10.96 -11.13
C PRO A 86 17.43 -11.75 -10.47
N THR A 87 17.94 -11.24 -9.34
CA THR A 87 19.07 -11.85 -8.63
C THR A 87 19.01 -11.65 -7.12
N THR A 88 19.61 -12.61 -6.38
CA THR A 88 19.93 -12.47 -4.95
C THR A 88 21.36 -11.99 -4.71
N ASP A 89 22.19 -11.91 -5.77
CA ASP A 89 23.58 -11.45 -5.69
C ASP A 89 23.64 -9.92 -5.68
N VAL A 90 23.54 -9.39 -4.48
CA VAL A 90 23.60 -7.95 -4.20
C VAL A 90 24.95 -7.34 -4.58
N LYS A 91 26.05 -8.08 -4.33
CA LYS A 91 27.41 -7.60 -4.59
C LYS A 91 27.63 -7.36 -6.08
N SER A 92 27.40 -8.36 -6.90
CA SER A 92 27.60 -8.25 -8.36
C SER A 92 26.69 -7.16 -8.95
N ALA A 93 25.42 -7.11 -8.54
CA ALA A 93 24.47 -6.13 -9.04
C ALA A 93 24.89 -4.68 -8.71
N ILE A 94 25.33 -4.41 -7.48
CA ILE A 94 25.79 -3.07 -7.07
C ILE A 94 27.09 -2.71 -7.82
N SER A 95 28.07 -3.61 -7.87
CA SER A 95 29.36 -3.34 -8.49
C SER A 95 29.25 -3.08 -9.99
N ASP A 96 28.25 -3.63 -10.66
CA ASP A 96 28.03 -3.49 -12.10
C ASP A 96 27.12 -2.28 -12.48
N SER A 97 26.42 -1.70 -11.50
CA SER A 97 25.43 -0.64 -11.76
C SER A 97 26.02 0.78 -11.64
N ASP A 98 25.53 1.67 -12.50
CA ASP A 98 25.81 3.12 -12.48
C ASP A 98 24.72 3.88 -11.73
N VAL A 99 23.48 3.36 -11.76
CA VAL A 99 22.34 3.88 -11.01
C VAL A 99 21.80 2.80 -10.08
N ILE A 100 21.58 3.15 -8.83
CA ILE A 100 21.07 2.23 -7.82
C ILE A 100 19.85 2.84 -7.15
N MET A 101 18.69 2.21 -7.32
CA MET A 101 17.43 2.63 -6.70
C MET A 101 17.12 1.75 -5.50
N ILE A 102 16.93 2.35 -4.34
CA ILE A 102 16.63 1.63 -3.08
C ILE A 102 15.13 1.66 -2.84
N VAL A 103 14.47 0.49 -2.86
CA VAL A 103 13.02 0.31 -2.71
C VAL A 103 12.70 -0.76 -1.64
N VAL A 104 13.50 -0.84 -0.60
CA VAL A 104 13.25 -1.77 0.51
C VAL A 104 12.23 -1.22 1.49
N SER A 105 11.52 -2.13 2.18
CA SER A 105 10.51 -1.73 3.15
C SER A 105 11.15 -1.29 4.46
N ALA A 106 10.73 -0.14 5.00
CA ALA A 106 10.87 0.17 6.41
C ALA A 106 9.66 -0.36 7.17
N SER A 107 9.83 -0.83 8.39
CA SER A 107 8.74 -1.28 9.26
C SER A 107 8.70 -0.46 10.55
N VAL A 108 7.68 -0.69 11.36
CA VAL A 108 7.61 -0.22 12.74
C VAL A 108 7.32 -1.42 13.62
N ASN A 109 7.94 -1.46 14.79
CA ASN A 109 7.67 -2.52 15.75
C ASN A 109 6.32 -2.30 16.47
N GLN A 110 5.96 -3.21 17.38
CA GLN A 110 4.71 -3.15 18.14
C GLN A 110 4.54 -1.89 19.01
N PHE A 111 5.63 -1.17 19.28
CA PHE A 111 5.65 0.09 20.05
C PHE A 111 5.63 1.33 19.14
N GLY A 112 5.50 1.15 17.82
CA GLY A 112 5.50 2.25 16.86
C GLY A 112 6.90 2.79 16.53
N VAL A 113 7.98 2.15 17.02
CA VAL A 113 9.36 2.58 16.77
C VAL A 113 9.80 2.11 15.38
N PRO A 114 10.40 2.99 14.55
CA PRO A 114 10.88 2.63 13.22
C PRO A 114 11.97 1.55 13.24
N ASP A 115 11.86 0.60 12.33
CA ASP A 115 12.88 -0.40 12.05
C ASP A 115 13.44 -0.16 10.64
N TYR A 116 14.68 0.30 10.59
CA TYR A 116 15.44 0.57 9.37
C TYR A 116 16.53 -0.48 9.11
N SER A 117 16.47 -1.67 9.73
CA SER A 117 17.49 -2.72 9.59
C SER A 117 17.76 -3.10 8.14
N SER A 118 16.72 -3.32 7.35
CA SER A 118 16.84 -3.60 5.91
C SER A 118 17.52 -2.47 5.14
N LEU A 119 17.21 -1.22 5.47
CA LEU A 119 17.80 -0.05 4.83
C LEU A 119 19.26 0.13 5.22
N ARG A 120 19.61 -0.10 6.50
CA ARG A 120 21.01 -0.11 6.97
C ARG A 120 21.84 -1.17 6.26
N LYS A 121 21.31 -2.38 6.11
CA LYS A 121 21.98 -3.47 5.41
C LYS A 121 22.28 -3.10 3.95
N VAL A 122 21.32 -2.50 3.24
CA VAL A 122 21.54 -2.01 1.86
C VAL A 122 22.60 -0.91 1.84
N ALA A 123 22.59 0.01 2.82
CA ALA A 123 23.60 1.07 2.90
C ALA A 123 25.01 0.51 3.16
N GLU A 124 25.13 -0.55 3.96
CA GLU A 124 26.38 -1.28 4.19
C GLU A 124 26.90 -1.96 2.91
N ASP A 125 26.00 -2.64 2.18
CA ASP A 125 26.34 -3.28 0.91
C ASP A 125 26.77 -2.25 -0.15
N LEU A 126 26.10 -1.10 -0.20
CA LEU A 126 26.48 0.02 -1.07
C LEU A 126 27.88 0.58 -0.71
N GLY A 127 28.11 0.82 0.58
CA GLY A 127 29.41 1.28 1.07
C GLY A 127 30.56 0.32 0.75
N ALA A 128 30.28 -0.98 0.72
CA ALA A 128 31.28 -2.03 0.44
C ALA A 128 31.54 -2.28 -1.06
N TYR A 129 30.51 -2.11 -1.91
CA TYR A 129 30.56 -2.65 -3.28
C TYR A 129 30.31 -1.62 -4.39
N MET A 130 29.77 -0.42 -4.09
CA MET A 130 29.49 0.56 -5.14
C MET A 130 30.78 1.11 -5.75
N LYS A 131 30.71 1.43 -7.02
CA LYS A 131 31.82 2.13 -7.72
C LYS A 131 31.72 3.65 -7.53
N LYS A 132 32.87 4.32 -7.52
CA LYS A 132 32.91 5.77 -7.61
C LYS A 132 32.19 6.25 -8.86
N GLY A 133 31.44 7.33 -8.76
CA GLY A 133 30.64 7.88 -9.85
C GLY A 133 29.23 7.30 -9.98
N SER A 134 28.82 6.37 -9.13
CA SER A 134 27.45 5.87 -9.10
C SER A 134 26.45 6.92 -8.61
N LEU A 135 25.19 6.81 -9.06
CA LEU A 135 24.06 7.59 -8.56
C LEU A 135 23.13 6.70 -7.71
N ILE A 136 22.90 7.11 -6.47
CA ILE A 136 21.97 6.45 -5.57
C ILE A 136 20.67 7.26 -5.49
N ILE A 137 19.52 6.64 -5.79
CA ILE A 137 18.19 7.23 -5.63
C ILE A 137 17.43 6.42 -4.58
N GLN A 138 17.33 6.93 -3.37
CA GLN A 138 16.52 6.30 -2.34
C GLN A 138 15.05 6.62 -2.57
N SER A 139 14.20 5.57 -2.55
CA SER A 139 12.75 5.66 -2.73
C SER A 139 11.97 4.98 -1.59
N SER A 140 12.67 4.33 -0.65
CA SER A 140 12.06 3.73 0.55
C SER A 140 11.45 4.80 1.43
N THR A 141 10.23 4.56 1.95
CA THR A 141 9.57 5.52 2.85
C THR A 141 10.25 5.53 4.21
N THR A 142 10.76 6.69 4.61
CA THR A 142 11.51 6.91 5.85
C THR A 142 11.04 8.19 6.54
N GLY A 143 11.43 8.37 7.82
CA GLY A 143 11.29 9.66 8.51
C GLY A 143 12.19 10.72 7.88
N PRO A 144 11.79 12.01 7.90
CA PRO A 144 12.62 13.12 7.40
C PRO A 144 14.00 13.18 8.07
N GLY A 145 15.07 13.17 7.26
CA GLY A 145 16.46 13.17 7.69
C GLY A 145 17.15 11.79 7.68
N VAL A 146 16.40 10.70 7.68
CA VAL A 146 16.94 9.33 7.76
C VAL A 146 17.84 8.99 6.58
N SER A 147 17.51 9.44 5.37
CA SER A 147 18.33 9.17 4.18
C SER A 147 19.73 9.75 4.31
N GLU A 148 19.87 10.94 4.85
CA GLU A 148 21.19 11.57 5.03
C GLU A 148 21.90 11.12 6.30
N GLU A 149 21.19 11.11 7.43
CA GLU A 149 21.77 10.84 8.76
C GLU A 149 22.12 9.35 8.96
N VAL A 150 21.42 8.44 8.25
CA VAL A 150 21.64 7.00 8.37
C VAL A 150 22.23 6.44 7.08
N VAL A 151 21.51 6.52 5.96
CA VAL A 151 21.90 5.81 4.72
C VAL A 151 23.17 6.40 4.13
N LYS A 152 23.14 7.69 3.78
CA LYS A 152 24.30 8.39 3.22
C LYS A 152 25.52 8.28 4.13
N ARG A 153 25.33 8.49 5.45
CA ARG A 153 26.43 8.43 6.41
C ARG A 153 27.10 7.05 6.48
N ILE A 154 26.33 5.94 6.46
CA ILE A 154 26.87 4.58 6.41
C ILE A 154 27.67 4.39 5.12
N ILE A 155 27.12 4.78 3.98
CA ILE A 155 27.79 4.67 2.68
C ILE A 155 29.12 5.43 2.67
N GLU A 156 29.13 6.70 3.08
CA GLU A 156 30.34 7.52 3.13
C GLU A 156 31.41 6.95 4.09
N THR A 157 30.96 6.40 5.24
CA THR A 157 31.86 5.82 6.24
C THR A 157 32.56 4.56 5.73
N LEU A 158 31.82 3.68 5.05
CA LEU A 158 32.36 2.38 4.62
C LEU A 158 33.12 2.47 3.29
N SER A 159 32.72 3.34 2.39
CA SER A 159 33.36 3.49 1.09
C SER A 159 34.53 4.49 1.08
N ASN A 160 34.65 5.35 2.09
CA ASN A 160 35.49 6.56 2.07
C ASN A 160 35.21 7.54 0.93
N LEU A 161 34.06 7.42 0.27
CA LEU A 161 33.60 8.34 -0.78
C LEU A 161 32.70 9.42 -0.20
N LYS A 162 32.61 10.57 -0.87
CA LYS A 162 31.78 11.70 -0.45
C LYS A 162 30.65 11.94 -1.47
N ALA A 163 29.43 12.04 -0.93
CA ALA A 163 28.26 12.38 -1.72
C ALA A 163 28.45 13.74 -2.40
N GLU A 164 27.92 13.91 -3.61
CA GLU A 164 28.06 15.04 -4.52
C GLU A 164 29.47 15.22 -5.14
N GLN A 165 30.52 14.66 -4.53
CA GLN A 165 31.89 14.71 -5.06
C GLN A 165 32.26 13.40 -5.78
N ASP A 166 32.03 12.27 -5.12
CA ASP A 166 32.45 10.96 -5.58
C ASP A 166 31.28 10.06 -6.03
N PHE A 167 30.07 10.35 -5.55
CA PHE A 167 28.84 9.67 -5.95
C PHE A 167 27.64 10.59 -5.79
N GLY A 168 26.57 10.34 -6.57
CA GLY A 168 25.32 11.07 -6.45
C GLY A 168 24.40 10.46 -5.40
N PHE A 169 23.68 11.32 -4.64
CA PHE A 169 22.68 10.87 -3.69
C PHE A 169 21.43 11.74 -3.73
N ALA A 170 20.26 11.10 -3.94
CA ALA A 170 18.98 11.75 -3.98
C ALA A 170 17.90 10.90 -3.30
N TYR A 171 16.81 11.55 -2.94
CA TYR A 171 15.58 10.90 -2.49
C TYR A 171 14.42 11.22 -3.44
N SER A 172 13.72 10.20 -3.87
CA SER A 172 12.54 10.34 -4.72
C SER A 172 11.46 9.34 -4.30
N PRO A 173 10.42 9.78 -3.56
CA PRO A 173 9.38 8.89 -3.08
C PRO A 173 8.56 8.29 -4.21
N LEU A 174 8.22 7.01 -4.11
CA LEU A 174 7.27 6.37 -5.00
C LEU A 174 5.85 6.80 -4.65
N ARG A 175 5.11 7.27 -5.62
CA ARG A 175 3.69 7.62 -5.53
C ARG A 175 2.91 6.64 -6.37
N GLY A 176 2.00 5.91 -5.75
CA GLY A 176 1.18 4.92 -6.43
C GLY A 176 0.40 4.09 -5.43
N ALA A 177 -0.67 3.47 -5.89
CA ALA A 177 -1.53 2.62 -5.11
C ALA A 177 -1.63 1.22 -5.75
N GLU A 178 -1.49 0.16 -4.96
CA GLU A 178 -1.71 -1.21 -5.44
C GLU A 178 -3.01 -1.31 -6.26
N GLY A 179 -2.98 -2.02 -7.38
CA GLY A 179 -4.07 -2.09 -8.35
C GLY A 179 -4.02 -1.03 -9.47
N SER A 180 -3.10 -0.07 -9.40
CA SER A 180 -2.85 0.96 -10.43
C SER A 180 -1.38 1.39 -10.50
N LEU A 181 -0.47 0.59 -9.94
CA LEU A 181 0.94 0.98 -9.76
C LEU A 181 1.65 1.35 -11.06
N LEU A 182 1.49 0.56 -12.12
CA LEU A 182 2.16 0.84 -13.40
C LEU A 182 1.74 2.20 -13.95
N ARG A 183 0.43 2.48 -13.97
CA ARG A 183 -0.11 3.76 -14.40
C ARG A 183 0.36 4.91 -13.50
N ASP A 184 0.24 4.74 -12.19
CA ASP A 184 0.51 5.81 -11.22
C ASP A 184 2.00 6.19 -11.20
N LEU A 185 2.92 5.21 -11.33
CA LEU A 185 4.37 5.44 -11.40
C LEU A 185 4.79 6.22 -12.64
N VAL A 186 4.04 6.12 -13.72
CA VAL A 186 4.29 6.86 -14.98
C VAL A 186 3.60 8.22 -14.96
N SER A 187 2.32 8.29 -14.57
CA SER A 187 1.48 9.48 -14.75
C SER A 187 1.58 10.51 -13.63
N TYR A 188 1.94 10.12 -12.40
CA TYR A 188 2.05 11.10 -11.32
C TYR A 188 3.37 11.87 -11.36
N PRO A 189 3.33 13.20 -11.09
CA PRO A 189 4.57 13.97 -10.95
C PRO A 189 5.48 13.36 -9.88
N ARG A 190 6.75 13.20 -10.19
CA ARG A 190 7.75 12.64 -9.28
C ARG A 190 8.47 13.75 -8.52
N VAL A 191 8.41 13.68 -7.19
CA VAL A 191 9.20 14.58 -6.33
C VAL A 191 10.64 14.08 -6.27
N VAL A 192 11.61 14.97 -6.31
CA VAL A 192 13.03 14.67 -6.11
C VAL A 192 13.71 15.78 -5.32
N GLY A 193 14.48 15.38 -4.31
CA GLY A 193 15.43 16.21 -3.57
C GLY A 193 16.79 15.51 -3.50
N ALA A 194 17.88 16.26 -3.57
CA ALA A 194 19.22 15.70 -3.63
C ALA A 194 20.20 16.46 -2.73
N VAL A 195 21.35 15.87 -2.48
CA VAL A 195 22.41 16.48 -1.65
C VAL A 195 23.14 17.63 -2.33
N GLY A 196 23.00 17.74 -3.67
CA GLY A 196 23.61 18.82 -4.45
C GLY A 196 23.11 18.86 -5.89
N PRO A 197 23.56 19.86 -6.68
CA PRO A 197 23.04 20.13 -8.02
C PRO A 197 23.37 19.03 -9.03
N LYS A 198 24.53 18.37 -8.97
CA LYS A 198 24.90 17.25 -9.85
C LYS A 198 24.01 16.04 -9.59
N SER A 199 23.85 15.67 -8.32
CA SER A 199 22.95 14.60 -7.89
C SER A 199 21.51 14.86 -8.34
N LEU A 200 21.03 16.10 -8.22
CA LEU A 200 19.69 16.49 -8.63
C LEU A 200 19.49 16.34 -10.14
N ALA A 201 20.42 16.89 -10.93
CA ALA A 201 20.33 16.87 -12.39
C ALA A 201 20.39 15.44 -12.96
N ALA A 202 21.32 14.61 -12.45
CA ALA A 202 21.43 13.21 -12.85
C ALA A 202 20.19 12.40 -12.44
N SER A 203 19.68 12.61 -11.22
CA SER A 203 18.46 11.93 -10.76
C SER A 203 17.24 12.29 -11.60
N GLU A 204 17.06 13.56 -11.93
CA GLU A 204 15.99 14.02 -12.80
C GLU A 204 16.04 13.36 -14.18
N ALA A 205 17.24 13.29 -14.78
CA ALA A 205 17.45 12.64 -16.07
C ALA A 205 17.07 11.17 -16.05
N VAL A 206 17.44 10.44 -14.98
CA VAL A 206 17.05 9.03 -14.78
C VAL A 206 15.54 8.90 -14.61
N LEU A 207 14.92 9.72 -13.77
CA LEU A 207 13.48 9.63 -13.50
C LEU A 207 12.62 9.91 -14.73
N LYS A 208 13.03 10.83 -15.60
CA LYS A 208 12.33 11.17 -16.85
C LYS A 208 12.22 10.02 -17.86
N ILE A 209 13.02 8.96 -17.73
CA ILE A 209 12.91 7.77 -18.60
C ILE A 209 11.52 7.10 -18.45
N VAL A 210 10.98 7.11 -17.24
CA VAL A 210 9.71 6.43 -16.91
C VAL A 210 8.57 7.41 -16.63
N VAL A 211 8.88 8.54 -15.99
CA VAL A 211 7.86 9.48 -15.47
C VAL A 211 7.44 10.46 -16.56
N GLU A 212 6.16 10.40 -16.94
CA GLU A 212 5.54 11.29 -17.91
C GLU A 212 4.82 12.48 -17.24
N GLY A 213 4.40 12.31 -15.98
CA GLY A 213 3.68 13.34 -15.20
C GLY A 213 4.52 14.56 -14.78
N GLY A 214 5.82 14.55 -15.11
CA GLY A 214 6.75 15.64 -14.78
C GLY A 214 7.53 15.41 -13.49
N ILE A 215 8.53 16.30 -13.27
CA ILE A 215 9.41 16.24 -12.09
C ILE A 215 9.22 17.51 -11.25
N VAL A 216 9.01 17.32 -9.96
CA VAL A 216 8.90 18.38 -8.96
C VAL A 216 10.18 18.39 -8.11
N ARG A 217 11.03 19.37 -8.36
CA ARG A 217 12.26 19.56 -7.59
C ARG A 217 11.92 20.16 -6.23
N VAL A 218 12.55 19.66 -5.19
CA VAL A 218 12.52 20.28 -3.86
C VAL A 218 13.96 20.59 -3.40
N ARG A 219 14.09 21.44 -2.39
CA ARG A 219 15.37 21.99 -1.98
C ARG A 219 16.42 20.95 -1.62
N ASP A 220 16.01 19.89 -0.89
CA ASP A 220 16.90 18.90 -0.31
C ASP A 220 16.20 17.54 -0.11
N VAL A 221 17.00 16.54 0.24
CA VAL A 221 16.56 15.15 0.54
C VAL A 221 15.49 15.12 1.63
N LYS A 222 15.71 15.84 2.73
CA LYS A 222 14.80 15.88 3.88
C LYS A 222 13.43 16.44 3.53
N THR A 223 13.37 17.44 2.67
CA THR A 223 12.11 17.99 2.15
C THR A 223 11.35 16.95 1.32
N ALA A 224 12.05 16.19 0.47
CA ALA A 224 11.42 15.15 -0.34
C ALA A 224 10.87 13.98 0.51
N GLU A 225 11.57 13.61 1.59
CA GLU A 225 11.07 12.63 2.58
C GLU A 225 9.80 13.13 3.27
N ALA A 226 9.80 14.39 3.72
CA ALA A 226 8.66 15.02 4.38
C ALA A 226 7.40 15.02 3.50
N VAL A 227 7.53 15.33 2.21
CA VAL A 227 6.41 15.35 1.26
C VAL A 227 5.64 14.03 1.30
N LYS A 228 6.34 12.89 1.24
CA LYS A 228 5.70 11.56 1.24
C LYS A 228 4.89 11.30 2.51
N LEU A 229 5.45 11.63 3.66
CA LEU A 229 4.79 11.39 4.94
C LEU A 229 3.63 12.36 5.16
N PHE A 230 3.75 13.61 4.70
CA PHE A 230 2.66 14.60 4.82
C PHE A 230 1.47 14.23 3.94
N GLU A 231 1.70 13.73 2.70
CA GLU A 231 0.64 13.21 1.84
C GLU A 231 -0.11 12.05 2.51
N ASN A 232 0.65 11.10 3.09
CA ASN A 232 0.06 9.94 3.75
C ASN A 232 -0.66 10.32 5.07
N PHE A 233 -0.13 11.27 5.83
CA PHE A 233 -0.81 11.79 7.01
C PHE A 233 -2.10 12.54 6.65
N TYR A 234 -2.06 13.42 5.64
CA TYR A 234 -3.27 14.11 5.15
C TYR A 234 -4.36 13.09 4.80
N ARG A 235 -4.01 12.07 4.01
CA ARG A 235 -4.96 11.02 3.62
C ARG A 235 -5.48 10.24 4.83
N PHE A 236 -4.62 9.91 5.78
CA PHE A 236 -5.00 9.19 7.00
C PHE A 236 -5.98 10.02 7.86
N ALA A 237 -5.68 11.30 8.06
CA ALA A 237 -6.53 12.23 8.81
C ALA A 237 -7.89 12.44 8.11
N ALA A 238 -7.90 12.62 6.78
CA ALA A 238 -9.13 12.78 6.01
C ALA A 238 -10.03 11.54 6.10
N LEU A 239 -9.45 10.33 6.10
CA LEU A 239 -10.20 9.09 6.34
C LEU A 239 -10.74 9.03 7.77
N ALA A 240 -9.94 9.38 8.78
CA ALA A 240 -10.39 9.39 10.17
C ALA A 240 -11.56 10.37 10.39
N ILE A 241 -11.47 11.58 9.83
CA ILE A 241 -12.57 12.56 9.84
C ILE A 241 -13.82 11.98 9.18
N SER A 242 -13.68 11.36 8.01
CA SER A 242 -14.80 10.78 7.27
C SER A 242 -15.48 9.64 8.02
N HIS A 243 -14.71 8.81 8.74
CA HIS A 243 -15.27 7.78 9.61
C HIS A 243 -16.04 8.36 10.80
N GLU A 244 -15.46 9.35 11.48
CA GLU A 244 -16.10 9.98 12.63
C GLU A 244 -17.41 10.67 12.24
N LEU A 245 -17.42 11.36 11.10
CA LEU A 245 -18.63 11.97 10.54
C LEU A 245 -19.67 10.94 10.09
N ALA A 246 -19.24 9.80 9.55
CA ALA A 246 -20.14 8.69 9.20
C ALA A 246 -20.84 8.14 10.47
N ILE A 247 -20.10 7.95 11.55
CA ILE A 247 -20.66 7.52 12.85
C ILE A 247 -21.63 8.59 13.42
N LEU A 248 -21.32 9.87 13.25
CA LEU A 248 -22.24 10.94 13.63
C LEU A 248 -23.54 10.88 12.80
N CYS A 249 -23.45 10.70 11.48
CA CYS A 249 -24.60 10.58 10.61
C CYS A 249 -25.54 9.43 11.03
N GLU A 250 -25.00 8.29 11.44
CA GLU A 250 -25.80 7.18 12.01
C GLU A 250 -26.64 7.60 13.23
N ARG A 251 -26.14 8.52 14.05
CA ARG A 251 -26.81 8.95 15.28
C ARG A 251 -27.83 10.05 15.05
N ILE A 252 -27.60 10.93 14.06
CA ILE A 252 -28.52 12.04 13.76
C ILE A 252 -29.54 11.68 12.67
N GLY A 253 -29.50 10.44 12.15
CA GLY A 253 -30.50 9.94 11.20
C GLY A 253 -30.34 10.46 9.77
N VAL A 254 -29.09 10.67 9.30
CA VAL A 254 -28.82 11.08 7.91
C VAL A 254 -27.91 10.08 7.22
N ASP A 255 -27.97 9.96 5.88
CA ASP A 255 -27.06 9.11 5.12
C ASP A 255 -25.76 9.86 4.80
N TYR A 256 -24.64 9.35 5.31
CA TYR A 256 -23.33 9.91 5.07
C TYR A 256 -22.97 10.03 3.57
N LEU A 257 -23.40 9.08 2.73
CA LEU A 257 -23.07 9.13 1.30
C LEU A 257 -23.82 10.27 0.58
N GLU A 258 -25.02 10.61 1.02
CA GLU A 258 -25.74 11.80 0.51
C GLU A 258 -25.01 13.07 0.94
N VAL A 259 -24.63 13.16 2.23
CA VAL A 259 -23.84 14.28 2.74
C VAL A 259 -22.50 14.40 2.00
N LEU A 260 -21.78 13.29 1.82
CA LEU A 260 -20.53 13.24 1.07
C LEU A 260 -20.69 13.79 -0.34
N LYS A 261 -21.69 13.28 -1.08
CA LYS A 261 -21.98 13.71 -2.47
C LYS A 261 -22.28 15.22 -2.54
N ALA A 262 -23.07 15.74 -1.63
CA ALA A 262 -23.40 17.15 -1.59
C ALA A 262 -22.22 18.02 -1.14
N ALA A 263 -21.52 17.65 -0.06
CA ALA A 263 -20.42 18.42 0.49
C ALA A 263 -19.21 18.53 -0.46
N THR A 264 -18.91 17.47 -1.21
CA THR A 264 -17.80 17.46 -2.19
C THR A 264 -18.06 18.29 -3.45
N THR A 265 -19.24 18.87 -3.61
CA THR A 265 -19.49 19.90 -4.64
C THR A 265 -18.78 21.22 -4.31
N GLN A 266 -18.44 21.44 -3.03
CA GLN A 266 -17.65 22.58 -2.60
C GLN A 266 -16.15 22.29 -2.83
N PRO A 267 -15.40 23.16 -3.57
CA PRO A 267 -14.04 22.84 -4.05
C PRO A 267 -13.00 22.53 -2.97
N PHE A 268 -13.20 23.03 -1.76
CA PHE A 268 -12.26 22.83 -0.65
C PHE A 268 -12.66 21.66 0.28
N CYS A 269 -13.78 20.98 0.01
CA CYS A 269 -14.24 19.84 0.80
C CYS A 269 -13.87 18.52 0.12
N HIS A 270 -12.91 17.80 0.70
CA HIS A 270 -12.42 16.52 0.19
C HIS A 270 -12.72 15.36 1.16
N LEU A 271 -14.00 15.22 1.53
CA LEU A 271 -14.44 14.05 2.32
C LEU A 271 -14.23 12.76 1.53
N LEU A 272 -13.97 11.69 2.26
CA LEU A 272 -13.70 10.37 1.68
C LEU A 272 -14.82 9.38 2.04
N LYS A 273 -14.96 8.34 1.22
CA LYS A 273 -15.88 7.25 1.52
C LYS A 273 -15.37 6.46 2.73
N PRO A 274 -16.20 6.21 3.77
CA PRO A 274 -15.80 5.39 4.92
C PRO A 274 -15.64 3.92 4.51
N SER A 275 -14.94 3.18 5.34
CA SER A 275 -14.66 1.75 5.14
C SER A 275 -14.57 1.05 6.49
N ILE A 276 -14.24 -0.23 6.53
CA ILE A 276 -14.04 -1.02 7.76
C ILE A 276 -12.87 -0.54 8.65
N GLY A 277 -12.20 0.55 8.30
CA GLY A 277 -11.04 1.10 9.00
C GLY A 277 -9.86 1.30 8.06
N ILE A 278 -8.80 1.95 8.56
CA ILE A 278 -7.64 2.34 7.77
C ILE A 278 -6.52 1.32 7.98
N GLY A 279 -6.27 0.49 6.96
CA GLY A 279 -5.25 -0.55 6.94
C GLY A 279 -4.08 -0.27 6.02
N GLY A 280 -3.38 -1.34 5.60
CA GLY A 280 -2.26 -1.28 4.66
C GLY A 280 -1.01 -0.62 5.23
N HIS A 281 -0.42 0.28 4.46
CA HIS A 281 0.81 0.99 4.82
C HIS A 281 0.59 2.31 5.57
N LEU A 282 -0.57 2.93 5.47
CA LEU A 282 -0.85 4.24 6.06
C LEU A 282 -0.60 4.30 7.59
N PRO A 283 -1.08 3.34 8.41
CA PRO A 283 -0.81 3.37 9.85
C PRO A 283 0.68 3.39 10.19
N LYS A 284 1.51 2.65 9.42
CA LYS A 284 2.95 2.64 9.58
C LYS A 284 3.58 3.99 9.22
N ASP A 285 3.17 4.57 8.09
CA ASP A 285 3.76 5.80 7.59
C ASP A 285 3.48 6.99 8.52
N VAL A 286 2.28 7.05 9.12
CA VAL A 286 1.98 8.09 10.11
C VAL A 286 2.74 7.88 11.43
N GLN A 287 3.08 6.64 11.79
CA GLN A 287 3.95 6.37 12.94
C GLN A 287 5.40 6.81 12.67
N LEU A 288 5.92 6.66 11.45
CA LEU A 288 7.21 7.23 11.06
C LEU A 288 7.23 8.75 11.24
N LEU A 289 6.16 9.42 10.82
CA LEU A 289 6.02 10.87 11.00
C LEU A 289 5.93 11.27 12.47
N GLN A 290 5.18 10.51 13.28
CA GLN A 290 5.08 10.74 14.71
C GLN A 290 6.45 10.65 15.39
N ASN A 291 7.23 9.61 15.10
CA ASN A 291 8.58 9.46 15.63
C ASN A 291 9.50 10.62 15.24
N SER A 292 9.40 11.08 13.99
CA SER A 292 10.19 12.24 13.53
C SER A 292 9.79 13.53 14.27
N ALA A 293 8.51 13.72 14.58
CA ALA A 293 8.06 14.86 15.35
C ALA A 293 8.53 14.78 16.83
N GLU A 294 8.47 13.59 17.42
CA GLU A 294 8.91 13.35 18.80
C GLU A 294 10.41 13.56 18.95
N SER A 295 11.24 13.23 17.94
CA SER A 295 12.68 13.46 17.97
C SER A 295 13.07 14.94 18.06
N VAL A 296 12.17 15.84 17.68
CA VAL A 296 12.33 17.30 17.78
C VAL A 296 11.40 17.92 18.84
N ASN A 297 10.89 17.10 19.78
CA ASN A 297 9.98 17.51 20.86
C ASN A 297 8.68 18.17 20.37
N PHE A 298 8.20 17.81 19.17
CA PHE A 298 6.96 18.35 18.62
C PHE A 298 5.81 17.35 18.75
N ASN A 299 4.67 17.81 19.30
CA ASN A 299 3.49 16.97 19.50
C ASN A 299 2.49 17.14 18.34
N LEU A 300 2.41 16.18 17.43
CA LEU A 300 1.42 16.12 16.35
C LEU A 300 0.04 15.73 16.89
N ARG A 301 -0.72 16.68 17.44
CA ARG A 301 -2.03 16.46 18.09
C ARG A 301 -3.04 15.83 17.13
N MET A 302 -3.17 16.34 15.91
CA MET A 302 -4.13 15.82 14.91
C MET A 302 -3.80 14.39 14.51
N LEU A 303 -2.52 14.04 14.36
CA LEU A 303 -2.10 12.69 14.06
C LEU A 303 -2.48 11.72 15.19
N LYS A 304 -2.20 12.09 16.43
CA LYS A 304 -2.58 11.28 17.61
C LYS A 304 -4.09 11.08 17.71
N MET A 305 -4.88 12.12 17.40
CA MET A 305 -6.33 11.99 17.38
C MET A 305 -6.81 11.08 16.25
N ALA A 306 -6.28 11.22 15.04
CA ALA A 306 -6.62 10.35 13.90
C ALA A 306 -6.29 8.88 14.17
N LEU A 307 -5.16 8.58 14.84
CA LEU A 307 -4.83 7.22 15.28
C LEU A 307 -5.87 6.68 16.27
N LYS A 308 -6.25 7.47 17.28
CA LYS A 308 -7.29 7.07 18.26
C LYS A 308 -8.64 6.81 17.60
N VAL A 309 -9.05 7.65 16.66
CA VAL A 309 -10.28 7.44 15.87
C VAL A 309 -10.19 6.09 15.14
N ASN A 310 -9.09 5.85 14.42
CA ASN A 310 -8.91 4.58 13.68
C ASN A 310 -8.90 3.36 14.59
N GLU A 311 -8.27 3.43 15.77
CA GLU A 311 -8.29 2.34 16.75
C GLU A 311 -9.70 2.06 17.29
N ALA A 312 -10.51 3.09 17.48
CA ALA A 312 -11.87 2.98 17.98
C ALA A 312 -12.83 2.33 16.96
N LEU A 313 -12.53 2.37 15.65
CA LEU A 313 -13.40 1.85 14.60
C LEU A 313 -13.72 0.37 14.78
N ILE A 314 -12.80 -0.45 15.27
CA ILE A 314 -13.06 -1.88 15.46
C ILE A 314 -14.23 -2.15 16.42
N LYS A 315 -14.43 -1.29 17.43
CA LYS A 315 -15.55 -1.39 18.37
C LYS A 315 -16.86 -0.99 17.68
N HIS A 316 -16.83 0.03 16.85
CA HIS A 316 -17.97 0.46 16.05
C HIS A 316 -18.36 -0.60 15.01
N ASP A 317 -17.39 -1.14 14.28
CA ASP A 317 -17.61 -2.19 13.28
C ASP A 317 -18.25 -3.43 13.90
N TYR A 318 -17.72 -3.85 15.06
CA TYR A 318 -18.32 -4.91 15.86
C TYR A 318 -19.77 -4.60 16.28
N ALA A 319 -20.04 -3.36 16.70
CA ALA A 319 -21.39 -2.94 17.12
C ALA A 319 -22.39 -2.98 15.95
N LEU A 320 -21.98 -2.64 14.72
CA LEU A 320 -22.82 -2.77 13.52
C LEU A 320 -23.19 -4.25 13.25
N VAL A 321 -22.26 -5.19 13.40
CA VAL A 321 -22.54 -6.63 13.28
C VAL A 321 -23.52 -7.07 14.36
N MET A 322 -23.32 -6.65 15.60
CA MET A 322 -24.24 -6.96 16.70
C MET A 322 -25.65 -6.42 16.47
N LYS A 323 -25.75 -5.21 15.91
CA LYS A 323 -27.02 -4.58 15.55
C LYS A 323 -27.77 -5.40 14.49
N ALA A 324 -27.05 -5.82 13.44
CA ALA A 324 -27.62 -6.65 12.38
C ALA A 324 -28.15 -7.99 12.93
N LEU A 325 -27.39 -8.65 13.80
CA LEU A 325 -27.80 -9.90 14.44
C LEU A 325 -28.99 -9.71 15.39
N ARG A 326 -29.03 -8.61 16.17
CA ARG A 326 -30.18 -8.29 17.04
C ARG A 326 -31.46 -8.09 16.24
N ARG A 327 -31.40 -7.39 15.12
CA ARG A 327 -32.55 -7.25 14.20
C ARG A 327 -33.00 -8.58 13.61
N LEU A 328 -32.07 -9.52 13.45
CA LEU A 328 -32.36 -10.90 13.02
C LEU A 328 -32.91 -11.76 14.16
N GLY A 329 -32.95 -11.28 15.42
CA GLY A 329 -33.33 -12.02 16.58
C GLY A 329 -32.32 -13.11 17.01
N LYS A 330 -31.03 -12.94 16.63
CA LYS A 330 -29.97 -13.94 16.92
C LYS A 330 -28.91 -13.41 17.87
N PRO A 331 -28.42 -14.22 18.82
CA PRO A 331 -27.26 -13.90 19.62
C PRO A 331 -26.00 -14.08 18.77
N LEU A 332 -24.92 -13.35 19.09
CA LEU A 332 -23.63 -13.51 18.40
C LEU A 332 -23.07 -14.92 18.55
N ARG A 333 -23.15 -15.46 19.78
CA ARG A 333 -22.60 -16.78 20.09
C ARG A 333 -23.30 -17.85 19.24
N ARG A 334 -22.51 -18.63 18.49
CA ARG A 334 -22.95 -19.63 17.52
C ARG A 334 -23.62 -19.09 16.25
N SER A 335 -23.74 -17.75 16.07
CA SER A 335 -24.14 -17.22 14.78
C SER A 335 -23.07 -17.53 13.74
N ARG A 336 -23.51 -17.96 12.55
CA ARG A 336 -22.64 -18.21 11.40
C ARG A 336 -22.49 -16.94 10.60
N ILE A 337 -21.27 -16.39 10.54
CA ILE A 337 -20.98 -15.11 9.91
C ILE A 337 -20.00 -15.34 8.77
N LEU A 338 -20.37 -14.91 7.56
CA LEU A 338 -19.49 -14.90 6.39
C LEU A 338 -18.89 -13.51 6.21
N ILE A 339 -17.57 -13.41 6.25
CA ILE A 339 -16.84 -12.19 5.93
C ILE A 339 -16.39 -12.25 4.47
N LEU A 340 -16.82 -11.28 3.68
CA LEU A 340 -16.44 -11.08 2.29
C LEU A 340 -15.33 -10.03 2.21
N GLY A 341 -14.13 -10.46 1.82
CA GLY A 341 -12.94 -9.66 1.66
C GLY A 341 -12.03 -9.64 2.89
N LEU A 342 -10.78 -10.05 2.68
CA LEU A 342 -9.68 -9.98 3.66
C LEU A 342 -8.70 -8.85 3.37
N SER A 343 -8.63 -8.43 2.12
CA SER A 343 -7.70 -7.38 1.70
C SER A 343 -7.98 -6.06 2.42
N PHE A 344 -6.94 -5.25 2.63
CA PHE A 344 -7.12 -3.93 3.26
C PHE A 344 -7.83 -2.91 2.35
N LYS A 345 -7.92 -3.20 1.04
CA LYS A 345 -8.67 -2.42 0.05
C LYS A 345 -9.15 -3.30 -1.11
N PRO A 346 -10.12 -2.83 -1.93
CA PRO A 346 -10.65 -3.61 -3.04
C PRO A 346 -9.63 -3.98 -4.11
N ASN A 347 -9.82 -5.14 -4.73
CA ASN A 347 -9.14 -5.61 -5.95
C ASN A 347 -7.61 -5.77 -5.83
N VAL A 348 -7.12 -6.05 -4.63
CA VAL A 348 -5.70 -6.35 -4.39
C VAL A 348 -5.55 -7.59 -3.50
N LYS A 349 -4.45 -8.33 -3.66
CA LYS A 349 -4.08 -9.45 -2.77
C LYS A 349 -3.15 -8.95 -1.66
N ASN A 350 -3.68 -8.16 -0.72
CA ASN A 350 -2.89 -7.66 0.40
C ASN A 350 -3.73 -7.52 1.66
N ALA A 351 -3.49 -8.38 2.62
CA ALA A 351 -4.17 -8.41 3.91
C ALA A 351 -3.40 -7.72 5.06
N LYS A 352 -2.30 -7.01 4.74
CA LYS A 352 -1.46 -6.36 5.76
C LYS A 352 -2.25 -5.28 6.50
N ASN A 353 -2.27 -5.38 7.83
CA ASN A 353 -3.01 -4.48 8.71
C ASN A 353 -4.51 -4.36 8.38
N SER A 354 -5.11 -5.39 7.75
CA SER A 354 -6.52 -5.37 7.39
C SER A 354 -7.42 -5.35 8.62
N TYR A 355 -8.39 -4.46 8.61
CA TYR A 355 -9.43 -4.39 9.65
C TYR A 355 -10.44 -5.54 9.52
N SER A 356 -10.61 -6.12 8.34
CA SER A 356 -11.42 -7.35 8.15
C SER A 356 -10.89 -8.50 9.01
N ILE A 357 -9.56 -8.66 9.07
CA ILE A 357 -8.91 -9.66 9.93
C ILE A 357 -9.14 -9.34 11.42
N LYS A 358 -9.00 -8.07 11.81
CA LYS A 358 -9.23 -7.64 13.19
C LYS A 358 -10.68 -7.94 13.62
N LEU A 359 -11.65 -7.60 12.76
CA LEU A 359 -13.06 -7.86 13.01
C LEU A 359 -13.36 -9.36 13.08
N ALA A 360 -12.82 -10.17 12.14
CA ALA A 360 -12.97 -11.62 12.14
C ALA A 360 -12.50 -12.23 13.47
N ASN A 361 -11.31 -11.85 13.92
CA ASN A 361 -10.74 -12.32 15.18
C ASN A 361 -11.57 -11.90 16.39
N GLU A 362 -12.08 -10.66 16.43
CA GLU A 362 -12.93 -10.19 17.53
C GLU A 362 -14.27 -10.95 17.59
N LEU A 363 -14.90 -11.21 16.44
CA LEU A 363 -16.13 -12.00 16.36
C LEU A 363 -15.90 -13.45 16.80
N MET A 364 -14.80 -14.09 16.37
CA MET A 364 -14.43 -15.45 16.78
C MET A 364 -14.17 -15.52 18.28
N LYS A 365 -13.41 -14.58 18.84
CA LYS A 365 -13.12 -14.48 20.28
C LYS A 365 -14.38 -14.41 21.12
N LYS A 366 -15.43 -13.82 20.61
CA LYS A 366 -16.74 -13.70 21.27
C LYS A 366 -17.70 -14.86 20.96
N GLY A 367 -17.25 -15.89 20.25
CA GLY A 367 -17.94 -17.15 20.05
C GLY A 367 -18.81 -17.26 18.80
N ALA A 368 -18.63 -16.39 17.81
CA ALA A 368 -19.23 -16.56 16.48
C ALA A 368 -18.52 -17.66 15.67
N ASP A 369 -19.26 -18.33 14.78
CA ASP A 369 -18.70 -19.23 13.76
C ASP A 369 -18.40 -18.42 12.50
N VAL A 370 -17.14 -17.98 12.35
CA VAL A 370 -16.72 -17.10 11.28
C VAL A 370 -16.14 -17.90 10.12
N ILE A 371 -16.66 -17.63 8.93
CA ILE A 371 -16.17 -18.13 7.64
C ILE A 371 -15.69 -16.93 6.84
N VAL A 372 -14.57 -17.07 6.13
CA VAL A 372 -14.00 -15.99 5.35
C VAL A 372 -13.89 -16.39 3.88
N TYR A 373 -14.17 -15.45 2.99
CA TYR A 373 -13.97 -15.60 1.56
C TYR A 373 -13.40 -14.31 0.96
N ASP A 374 -12.38 -14.47 0.13
CA ASP A 374 -11.79 -13.38 -0.65
C ASP A 374 -11.36 -13.93 -2.02
N PRO A 375 -11.74 -13.31 -3.15
CA PRO A 375 -11.43 -13.85 -4.48
C PRO A 375 -9.95 -13.80 -4.86
N TYR A 376 -9.13 -13.06 -4.12
CA TYR A 376 -7.70 -12.90 -4.37
C TYR A 376 -6.82 -13.86 -3.56
N PHE A 377 -7.38 -14.52 -2.55
CA PHE A 377 -6.65 -15.47 -1.69
C PHE A 377 -7.11 -16.90 -1.96
N THR A 378 -6.15 -17.83 -1.99
CA THR A 378 -6.47 -19.25 -2.06
C THR A 378 -7.04 -19.74 -0.72
N SER A 379 -7.68 -20.91 -0.73
CA SER A 379 -8.16 -21.54 0.51
C SER A 379 -7.02 -21.82 1.48
N GLU A 380 -5.84 -22.16 0.98
CA GLU A 380 -4.62 -22.40 1.75
C GLU A 380 -4.11 -21.11 2.39
N ASP A 381 -4.11 -19.99 1.64
CA ASP A 381 -3.75 -18.67 2.18
C ASP A 381 -4.65 -18.31 3.38
N ILE A 382 -5.98 -18.45 3.23
CA ILE A 382 -6.96 -18.10 4.26
C ILE A 382 -6.81 -19.02 5.49
N LYS A 383 -6.65 -20.34 5.28
CA LYS A 383 -6.42 -21.30 6.36
C LYS A 383 -5.12 -21.03 7.12
N SER A 384 -4.05 -20.64 6.42
CA SER A 384 -2.78 -20.29 7.05
C SER A 384 -2.87 -19.07 7.96
N MET A 385 -3.86 -18.19 7.73
CA MET A 385 -4.19 -17.05 8.59
C MET A 385 -5.09 -17.43 9.78
N GLY A 386 -5.46 -18.71 9.91
CA GLY A 386 -6.26 -19.23 11.04
C GLY A 386 -7.78 -19.17 10.84
N PHE A 387 -8.27 -18.93 9.62
CA PHE A 387 -9.69 -18.81 9.34
C PHE A 387 -10.28 -20.03 8.62
N LYS A 388 -11.54 -20.34 8.92
CA LYS A 388 -12.34 -21.21 8.06
C LYS A 388 -12.62 -20.48 6.73
N THR A 389 -12.61 -21.22 5.64
CA THR A 389 -12.92 -20.66 4.33
C THR A 389 -13.97 -21.45 3.58
N SER A 390 -14.61 -20.81 2.62
CA SER A 390 -15.62 -21.41 1.77
C SER A 390 -15.02 -21.93 0.47
N LEU A 391 -15.28 -23.19 0.14
CA LEU A 391 -14.98 -23.78 -1.17
C LEU A 391 -16.04 -23.40 -2.24
N SER A 392 -17.23 -22.98 -1.80
CA SER A 392 -18.34 -22.57 -2.66
C SER A 392 -19.10 -21.43 -2.00
N LEU A 393 -18.83 -20.21 -2.46
CA LEU A 393 -19.50 -19.02 -1.96
C LEU A 393 -21.03 -19.15 -2.04
N LYS A 394 -21.56 -19.64 -3.16
CA LYS A 394 -23.00 -19.86 -3.38
C LYS A 394 -23.62 -20.79 -2.34
N ARG A 395 -22.91 -21.86 -1.93
CA ARG A 395 -23.39 -22.78 -0.91
C ARG A 395 -23.33 -22.14 0.48
N THR A 396 -22.25 -21.46 0.80
CA THR A 396 -22.05 -20.83 2.11
C THR A 396 -23.07 -19.72 2.36
N LEU A 397 -23.37 -18.89 1.37
CA LEU A 397 -24.38 -17.82 1.47
C LEU A 397 -25.77 -18.34 1.88
N ARG A 398 -26.11 -19.58 1.52
CA ARG A 398 -27.42 -20.19 1.86
C ARG A 398 -27.56 -20.66 3.30
N ASP A 399 -26.46 -20.67 4.06
CA ASP A 399 -26.40 -21.33 5.37
C ASP A 399 -25.76 -20.44 6.45
N VAL A 400 -25.63 -19.14 6.19
CA VAL A 400 -25.13 -18.16 7.17
C VAL A 400 -26.25 -17.25 7.68
N ASP A 401 -26.05 -16.71 8.87
CA ASP A 401 -26.98 -15.79 9.50
C ASP A 401 -26.72 -14.34 9.12
N CYS A 402 -25.43 -14.03 8.96
CA CYS A 402 -24.97 -12.69 8.63
C CYS A 402 -23.85 -12.72 7.60
N VAL A 403 -23.89 -11.82 6.65
CA VAL A 403 -22.81 -11.53 5.70
C VAL A 403 -22.24 -10.18 6.04
N VAL A 404 -20.92 -10.10 6.16
CA VAL A 404 -20.18 -8.85 6.37
C VAL A 404 -19.38 -8.55 5.10
N VAL A 405 -19.79 -7.54 4.34
CA VAL A 405 -19.01 -7.03 3.20
C VAL A 405 -17.93 -6.09 3.75
N ALA A 406 -16.80 -6.70 4.10
CA ALA A 406 -15.69 -5.99 4.72
C ALA A 406 -14.85 -5.24 3.68
N THR A 407 -14.49 -5.91 2.57
CA THR A 407 -13.76 -5.28 1.47
C THR A 407 -14.58 -5.40 0.18
N PRO A 408 -15.01 -4.28 -0.42
CA PRO A 408 -15.94 -4.27 -1.54
C PRO A 408 -15.24 -4.54 -2.88
N HIS A 409 -14.76 -5.78 -3.09
CA HIS A 409 -14.22 -6.22 -4.38
C HIS A 409 -15.27 -6.13 -5.47
N ASP A 410 -14.86 -5.89 -6.72
CA ASP A 410 -15.79 -5.81 -7.86
C ASP A 410 -16.55 -7.12 -8.05
N ALA A 411 -15.94 -8.26 -7.72
CA ALA A 411 -16.62 -9.56 -7.71
C ALA A 411 -17.86 -9.57 -6.80
N PHE A 412 -17.86 -8.82 -5.70
CA PHE A 412 -19.01 -8.73 -4.80
C PHE A 412 -20.04 -7.69 -5.25
N LYS A 413 -19.62 -6.59 -5.85
CA LYS A 413 -20.51 -5.56 -6.43
C LYS A 413 -21.42 -6.15 -7.53
N ASN A 414 -20.89 -7.12 -8.29
CA ASN A 414 -21.60 -7.79 -9.37
C ASN A 414 -22.55 -8.90 -8.88
N MET A 415 -22.56 -9.18 -7.56
CA MET A 415 -23.51 -10.14 -6.96
C MET A 415 -24.86 -9.47 -6.73
N GLY A 416 -25.91 -9.96 -7.38
CA GLY A 416 -27.28 -9.51 -7.10
C GLY A 416 -27.74 -9.94 -5.69
N LEU A 417 -28.58 -9.13 -5.05
CA LEU A 417 -29.14 -9.39 -3.71
C LEU A 417 -29.86 -10.74 -3.60
N ASN A 418 -30.40 -11.27 -4.71
CA ASN A 418 -30.99 -12.61 -4.75
C ASN A 418 -29.99 -13.74 -4.42
N SER A 419 -28.70 -13.52 -4.57
CA SER A 419 -27.64 -14.48 -4.22
C SER A 419 -27.53 -14.72 -2.70
N PHE A 420 -28.05 -13.78 -1.89
CA PHE A 420 -28.00 -13.82 -0.44
C PHE A 420 -29.25 -14.47 0.20
N LYS A 421 -30.21 -14.93 -0.61
CA LYS A 421 -31.40 -15.60 -0.09
C LYS A 421 -31.05 -16.96 0.50
N ARG A 422 -31.50 -17.20 1.74
CA ARG A 422 -31.35 -18.49 2.42
C ARG A 422 -32.27 -19.56 1.80
N ILE A 423 -31.86 -20.83 1.89
CA ILE A 423 -32.68 -21.96 1.40
C ILE A 423 -33.96 -22.11 2.22
N ASP A 424 -33.89 -21.83 3.53
CA ASP A 424 -35.02 -22.00 4.47
C ASP A 424 -36.00 -20.80 4.44
N GLY A 425 -35.82 -19.86 3.53
CA GLY A 425 -36.68 -18.66 3.36
C GLY A 425 -36.58 -17.64 4.51
N LYS A 426 -35.77 -17.92 5.54
CA LYS A 426 -35.57 -16.98 6.65
C LYS A 426 -34.78 -15.76 6.21
N PRO A 427 -34.99 -14.60 6.85
CA PRO A 427 -34.20 -13.43 6.58
C PRO A 427 -32.72 -13.66 6.89
N ILE A 428 -31.85 -12.94 6.19
CA ILE A 428 -30.41 -12.88 6.43
C ILE A 428 -30.03 -11.43 6.75
N ALA A 429 -29.00 -11.24 7.56
CA ALA A 429 -28.44 -9.91 7.78
C ALA A 429 -27.25 -9.64 6.86
N ILE A 430 -27.14 -8.41 6.37
CA ILE A 430 -25.95 -7.91 5.65
C ILE A 430 -25.42 -6.68 6.38
N VAL A 431 -24.13 -6.72 6.74
CA VAL A 431 -23.39 -5.54 7.21
C VAL A 431 -22.46 -5.11 6.09
N ASP A 432 -22.71 -3.94 5.54
CA ASP A 432 -22.05 -3.46 4.32
C ASP A 432 -21.12 -2.26 4.60
N PHE A 433 -19.85 -2.53 4.90
CA PHE A 433 -18.82 -1.50 5.04
C PHE A 433 -18.41 -0.87 3.70
N GLY A 434 -18.67 -1.59 2.61
CA GLY A 434 -18.40 -1.10 1.26
C GLY A 434 -19.49 -0.20 0.71
N ARG A 435 -20.70 -0.22 1.32
CA ARG A 435 -21.90 0.46 0.78
C ARG A 435 -22.07 0.15 -0.72
N ILE A 436 -22.03 -1.17 -1.09
CA ILE A 436 -22.16 -1.63 -2.47
C ILE A 436 -23.59 -2.02 -2.83
N PHE A 437 -24.44 -2.23 -1.84
CA PHE A 437 -25.85 -2.57 -2.05
C PHE A 437 -26.77 -1.38 -1.71
N ASN A 438 -27.87 -1.28 -2.45
CA ASN A 438 -28.93 -0.35 -2.14
C ASN A 438 -29.77 -0.88 -0.97
N ARG A 439 -30.04 -0.04 0.03
CA ARG A 439 -30.80 -0.39 1.23
C ARG A 439 -32.24 -0.79 0.93
N GLU A 440 -32.94 0.02 0.13
CA GLU A 440 -34.35 -0.24 -0.18
C GLU A 440 -34.55 -1.54 -0.95
N GLU A 441 -33.62 -1.84 -1.87
CA GLU A 441 -33.62 -3.10 -2.62
C GLU A 441 -33.34 -4.31 -1.70
N ALA A 442 -32.43 -4.15 -0.74
CA ALA A 442 -32.13 -5.19 0.24
C ALA A 442 -33.36 -5.47 1.12
N GLU A 443 -34.02 -4.44 1.63
CA GLU A 443 -35.25 -4.57 2.44
C GLU A 443 -36.40 -5.22 1.66
N LYS A 444 -36.60 -4.85 0.39
CA LYS A 444 -37.57 -5.53 -0.52
C LYS A 444 -37.22 -7.01 -0.76
N ALA A 445 -35.95 -7.37 -0.67
CA ALA A 445 -35.47 -8.75 -0.79
C ALA A 445 -35.54 -9.54 0.53
N ASN A 446 -36.17 -9.01 1.59
CA ASN A 446 -36.24 -9.59 2.94
C ASN A 446 -34.84 -9.75 3.59
N ILE A 447 -33.94 -8.79 3.35
CA ILE A 447 -32.59 -8.72 3.92
C ILE A 447 -32.55 -7.61 4.97
N ILE A 448 -32.05 -7.94 6.17
CA ILE A 448 -31.78 -6.95 7.20
C ILE A 448 -30.48 -6.25 6.84
N TYR A 449 -30.59 -5.01 6.33
CA TYR A 449 -29.44 -4.24 5.90
C TYR A 449 -28.94 -3.31 7.01
N VAL A 450 -27.61 -3.29 7.20
CA VAL A 450 -26.89 -2.37 8.08
C VAL A 450 -25.64 -1.90 7.31
N GLY A 451 -25.49 -0.60 7.10
CA GLY A 451 -24.33 -0.02 6.42
C GLY A 451 -23.66 1.05 7.26
N ILE A 452 -22.36 1.22 7.09
CA ILE A 452 -21.63 2.30 7.75
C ILE A 452 -22.15 3.67 7.27
N GLY A 453 -22.38 4.59 8.21
CA GLY A 453 -22.87 5.93 7.90
C GLY A 453 -24.31 5.97 7.38
N VAL A 454 -25.11 4.95 7.65
CA VAL A 454 -26.55 4.93 7.38
C VAL A 454 -27.30 5.24 8.66
N ASP A 455 -28.44 5.92 8.54
CA ASP A 455 -29.28 6.23 9.68
C ASP A 455 -29.52 4.98 10.55
N SER A 456 -29.43 5.16 11.83
CA SER A 456 -29.74 4.15 12.82
C SER A 456 -31.21 4.22 13.12
N VAL A 457 -31.95 3.26 12.65
CA VAL A 457 -33.27 2.99 13.23
C VAL A 457 -33.01 2.03 14.38
N ASP A 458 -33.13 2.50 15.61
CA ASP A 458 -33.23 1.66 16.81
C ASP A 458 -34.63 1.18 16.99
#